data_b9467364b24d55b32e50e022c2546e32
#
_entry.id   b9467364b24d55b32e50e022c2546e32
#
_cell.length_a   1.000
_cell.length_b   1.000
_cell.length_c   1.000
_cell.angle_alpha   90.00
_cell.angle_beta   90.00
_cell.angle_gamma   90.00
#
_symmetry.space_group_name_H-M   'P 1'
#
loop_
_entity.id
_entity.type
_entity.pdbx_description
1 polymer ?
#
loop_
_entity_poly.entity_id
_entity_poly.type
_entity_poly.pdbx_seq_one_letter_code
_entity_poly.pdbx_strand_id
1 'polypeptide(L)'
;YPASRAKTPLSIVYIHGFSASKGEVRPVPDKVAATLGANLYFTRLAGHGQDNAAMGDASLSGWINDTAEAIAIGRAIGEKVIVIATSTGGSLAAYAAAQPALSKDVAALVLISPNFGVQASGAALLTGPWGLQIAELLIGKERGFEPANDLQKQFWTYSYPTKATLPMAATVALARRQSYDKVTIPALFIVSDGDQVIKPDEAKAVAAAWGGPHELLAVDEPGDPSSHVLAGDALSPKMTEPTATKIVEWIKSLGLTP
;
A
#
# COMPACT_ATOMS: atom_id res chain seq x y z
N TYR A 1 -8.42 -9.93 11.89
CA TYR A 1 -9.63 -10.76 11.92
C TYR A 1 -9.25 -12.21 11.67
N PRO A 2 -9.37 -13.12 12.66
CA PRO A 2 -9.07 -14.53 12.46
C PRO A 2 -10.25 -15.24 11.81
N ALA A 3 -9.98 -16.02 10.75
CA ALA A 3 -10.90 -17.04 10.26
C ALA A 3 -10.95 -18.23 11.23
N SER A 4 -9.86 -18.42 11.97
CA SER A 4 -9.68 -19.47 12.97
C SER A 4 -8.80 -18.93 14.13
N ARG A 5 -8.90 -19.53 15.30
CA ARG A 5 -7.96 -19.27 16.40
C ARG A 5 -6.62 -19.97 16.20
N ALA A 6 -6.56 -20.90 15.25
CA ALA A 6 -5.33 -21.58 14.84
C ALA A 6 -4.68 -20.81 13.67
N LYS A 7 -3.44 -21.15 13.40
CA LYS A 7 -2.73 -20.75 12.19
C LYS A 7 -3.43 -21.34 10.98
N THR A 8 -3.65 -20.51 9.95
CA THR A 8 -4.29 -20.94 8.69
C THR A 8 -3.25 -21.25 7.61
N PRO A 9 -3.54 -22.01 6.56
CA PRO A 9 -2.60 -22.23 5.45
C PRO A 9 -2.11 -20.92 4.82
N LEU A 10 -3.00 -19.92 4.70
CA LEU A 10 -2.68 -18.59 4.22
C LEU A 10 -3.03 -17.55 5.27
N SER A 11 -2.27 -16.47 5.32
CA SER A 11 -2.68 -15.24 6.02
C SER A 11 -2.64 -14.07 5.05
N ILE A 12 -3.53 -13.12 5.27
CA ILE A 12 -3.55 -11.84 4.55
C ILE A 12 -3.02 -10.76 5.49
N VAL A 13 -2.07 -9.98 5.00
CA VAL A 13 -1.59 -8.76 5.65
C VAL A 13 -1.93 -7.58 4.77
N TYR A 14 -2.60 -6.56 5.31
CA TYR A 14 -2.90 -5.35 4.59
C TYR A 14 -2.05 -4.18 5.10
N ILE A 15 -1.38 -3.48 4.16
CA ILE A 15 -0.56 -2.29 4.43
C ILE A 15 -1.16 -1.10 3.67
N HIS A 16 -1.69 -0.13 4.42
CA HIS A 16 -2.36 1.04 3.85
C HIS A 16 -1.42 2.10 3.29
N GLY A 17 -1.97 3.03 2.51
CA GLY A 17 -1.27 4.17 1.94
C GLY A 17 -1.02 5.32 2.91
N PHE A 18 -0.32 6.36 2.42
CA PHE A 18 -0.07 7.59 3.16
C PHE A 18 -1.37 8.30 3.51
N SER A 19 -1.45 8.80 4.71
CA SER A 19 -2.59 9.43 5.37
C SER A 19 -3.82 8.56 5.59
N ALA A 20 -3.89 7.37 4.99
CA ALA A 20 -5.00 6.43 5.10
C ALA A 20 -4.90 5.51 6.32
N SER A 21 -5.79 4.54 6.40
CA SER A 21 -5.80 3.48 7.40
C SER A 21 -6.45 2.21 6.83
N LYS A 22 -6.80 1.26 7.70
CA LYS A 22 -7.45 -0.01 7.29
C LYS A 22 -8.70 0.15 6.41
N GLY A 23 -9.36 1.31 6.45
CA GLY A 23 -10.58 1.56 5.68
C GLY A 23 -10.36 1.98 4.24
N GLU A 24 -9.09 2.17 3.81
CA GLU A 24 -8.75 2.68 2.48
C GLU A 24 -9.36 1.86 1.34
N VAL A 25 -9.21 0.54 1.39
CA VAL A 25 -9.76 -0.37 0.37
C VAL A 25 -10.69 -1.43 0.96
N ARG A 26 -11.13 -1.29 2.22
CA ARG A 26 -12.11 -2.24 2.78
C ARG A 26 -13.43 -2.16 2.02
N PRO A 27 -14.11 -3.34 1.85
CA PRO A 27 -13.79 -4.65 2.44
C PRO A 27 -12.98 -5.59 1.52
N VAL A 28 -12.17 -5.09 0.58
CA VAL A 28 -11.42 -5.98 -0.35
C VAL A 28 -10.57 -7.03 0.40
N PRO A 29 -9.67 -6.66 1.35
CA PRO A 29 -8.89 -7.66 2.08
C PRO A 29 -9.75 -8.62 2.91
N ASP A 30 -10.88 -8.13 3.45
CA ASP A 30 -11.84 -8.94 4.21
C ASP A 30 -12.45 -10.04 3.34
N LYS A 31 -12.87 -9.69 2.11
CA LYS A 31 -13.48 -10.62 1.14
C LYS A 31 -12.47 -11.64 0.64
N VAL A 32 -11.26 -11.21 0.32
CA VAL A 32 -10.16 -12.09 -0.07
C VAL A 32 -9.86 -13.10 1.04
N ALA A 33 -9.69 -12.61 2.28
CA ALA A 33 -9.42 -13.47 3.42
C ALA A 33 -10.55 -14.45 3.70
N ALA A 34 -11.80 -14.01 3.65
CA ALA A 34 -12.97 -14.87 3.86
C ALA A 34 -13.05 -15.98 2.80
N THR A 35 -12.83 -15.63 1.53
CA THR A 35 -12.90 -16.59 0.40
C THR A 35 -11.78 -17.63 0.45
N LEU A 36 -10.59 -17.23 0.95
CA LEU A 36 -9.43 -18.10 1.08
C LEU A 36 -9.34 -18.77 2.47
N GLY A 37 -10.32 -18.61 3.34
CA GLY A 37 -10.25 -19.14 4.72
C GLY A 37 -9.03 -18.66 5.50
N ALA A 38 -8.50 -17.48 5.18
CA ALA A 38 -7.26 -16.96 5.70
C ALA A 38 -7.48 -16.06 6.93
N ASN A 39 -6.57 -16.12 7.89
CA ASN A 39 -6.49 -15.08 8.92
C ASN A 39 -6.06 -13.75 8.28
N LEU A 40 -6.59 -12.64 8.80
CA LEU A 40 -6.35 -11.29 8.26
C LEU A 40 -5.82 -10.35 9.33
N TYR A 41 -4.74 -9.64 9.00
CA TYR A 41 -4.18 -8.58 9.81
C TYR A 41 -4.15 -7.25 9.04
N PHE A 42 -4.61 -6.20 9.69
CA PHE A 42 -4.51 -4.83 9.20
C PHE A 42 -3.40 -4.09 9.93
N THR A 43 -2.37 -3.68 9.19
CA THR A 43 -1.29 -2.85 9.72
C THR A 43 -1.79 -1.44 10.03
N ARG A 44 -1.21 -0.80 11.02
CA ARG A 44 -1.31 0.64 11.25
C ARG A 44 0.11 1.22 11.26
N LEU A 45 0.46 1.92 10.21
CA LEU A 45 1.76 2.61 10.11
C LEU A 45 1.85 3.74 11.14
N ALA A 46 3.03 3.93 11.72
CA ALA A 46 3.28 4.96 12.71
C ALA A 46 2.79 6.34 12.25
N GLY A 47 2.17 7.08 13.13
CA GLY A 47 1.55 8.39 12.86
C GLY A 47 0.15 8.33 12.24
N HIS A 48 -0.28 7.19 11.68
CA HIS A 48 -1.59 7.06 11.02
C HIS A 48 -2.71 6.62 11.98
N GLY A 49 -3.94 6.96 11.64
CA GLY A 49 -5.12 6.58 12.42
C GLY A 49 -5.14 7.16 13.84
N GLN A 50 -4.54 8.31 14.01
CA GLN A 50 -4.49 9.14 15.23
C GLN A 50 -4.89 10.58 14.87
N ASP A 51 -4.43 11.55 15.64
CA ASP A 51 -4.62 12.95 15.32
C ASP A 51 -3.69 13.45 14.21
N ASN A 52 -3.93 14.66 13.74
CA ASN A 52 -3.17 15.29 12.66
C ASN A 52 -1.68 15.47 13.02
N ALA A 53 -1.38 15.79 14.29
CA ALA A 53 -0.01 16.05 14.73
C ALA A 53 0.85 14.76 14.71
N ALA A 54 0.27 13.61 15.05
CA ALA A 54 0.95 12.32 15.07
C ALA A 54 1.54 11.92 13.71
N MET A 55 0.91 12.34 12.60
CA MET A 55 1.47 12.15 11.26
C MET A 55 2.85 12.81 11.11
N GLY A 56 3.06 13.94 11.78
CA GLY A 56 4.33 14.67 11.74
C GLY A 56 5.47 13.98 12.51
N ASP A 57 5.18 12.99 13.34
CA ASP A 57 6.17 12.23 14.11
C ASP A 57 6.56 10.91 13.45
N ALA A 58 5.95 10.61 12.31
CA ALA A 58 6.29 9.43 11.51
C ALA A 58 7.71 9.50 10.93
N SER A 59 8.31 8.35 10.73
CA SER A 59 9.63 8.22 10.11
C SER A 59 9.67 7.04 9.15
N LEU A 60 10.59 7.09 8.17
CA LEU A 60 10.84 5.99 7.24
C LEU A 60 11.20 4.69 7.99
N SER A 61 12.09 4.78 8.99
CA SER A 61 12.49 3.61 9.80
C SER A 61 11.32 3.05 10.59
N GLY A 62 10.44 3.89 11.12
CA GLY A 62 9.21 3.46 11.78
C GLY A 62 8.33 2.65 10.83
N TRP A 63 8.06 3.15 9.63
CA TRP A 63 7.23 2.45 8.65
C TRP A 63 7.86 1.14 8.14
N ILE A 64 9.20 1.09 7.99
CA ILE A 64 9.90 -0.16 7.66
C ILE A 64 9.72 -1.17 8.80
N ASN A 65 9.86 -0.75 10.07
CA ASN A 65 9.64 -1.61 11.23
C ASN A 65 8.18 -2.09 11.32
N ASP A 66 7.20 -1.20 11.10
CA ASP A 66 5.78 -1.56 11.08
C ASP A 66 5.48 -2.59 9.98
N THR A 67 6.13 -2.45 8.81
CA THR A 67 6.01 -3.41 7.71
C THR A 67 6.62 -4.76 8.07
N ALA A 68 7.80 -4.76 8.69
CA ALA A 68 8.47 -5.97 9.17
C ALA A 68 7.64 -6.69 10.24
N GLU A 69 7.08 -5.93 11.19
CA GLU A 69 6.17 -6.46 12.21
C GLU A 69 4.90 -7.05 11.60
N ALA A 70 4.30 -6.35 10.64
CA ALA A 70 3.10 -6.82 9.94
C ALA A 70 3.34 -8.17 9.25
N ILE A 71 4.46 -8.33 8.54
CA ILE A 71 4.85 -9.58 7.90
C ILE A 71 5.14 -10.66 8.97
N ALA A 72 5.78 -10.30 10.08
CA ALA A 72 6.02 -11.22 11.19
C ALA A 72 4.71 -11.71 11.84
N ILE A 73 3.73 -10.82 12.02
CA ILE A 73 2.38 -11.19 12.47
C ILE A 73 1.71 -12.11 11.44
N GLY A 74 1.83 -11.77 10.14
CA GLY A 74 1.34 -12.64 9.06
C GLY A 74 1.86 -14.07 9.19
N ARG A 75 3.17 -14.24 9.42
CA ARG A 75 3.81 -15.55 9.67
C ARG A 75 3.31 -16.23 10.94
N ALA A 76 2.94 -15.46 11.94
CA ALA A 76 2.41 -16.04 13.19
C ALA A 76 0.98 -16.59 13.02
N ILE A 77 0.19 -16.01 12.13
CA ILE A 77 -1.22 -16.35 11.94
C ILE A 77 -1.50 -17.17 10.67
N GLY A 78 -0.50 -17.35 9.78
CA GLY A 78 -0.61 -18.18 8.55
C GLY A 78 0.70 -18.87 8.21
N GLU A 79 0.65 -19.99 7.49
CA GLU A 79 1.85 -20.71 7.02
C GLU A 79 2.56 -19.95 5.91
N LYS A 80 1.78 -19.34 5.00
CA LYS A 80 2.24 -18.47 3.93
C LYS A 80 1.55 -17.13 4.02
N VAL A 81 2.29 -16.05 3.79
CA VAL A 81 1.79 -14.69 3.90
C VAL A 81 1.50 -14.12 2.51
N ILE A 82 0.31 -13.58 2.33
CA ILE A 82 -0.04 -12.76 1.17
C ILE A 82 -0.14 -11.32 1.66
N VAL A 83 0.61 -10.43 1.03
CA VAL A 83 0.57 -9.00 1.37
C VAL A 83 -0.25 -8.27 0.33
N ILE A 84 -1.32 -7.61 0.77
CA ILE A 84 -2.09 -6.64 -0.02
C ILE A 84 -1.68 -5.25 0.46
N ALA A 85 -1.27 -4.39 -0.44
CA ALA A 85 -0.76 -3.08 -0.05
C ALA A 85 -1.16 -1.99 -1.04
N THR A 86 -1.44 -0.79 -0.54
CA THR A 86 -1.90 0.34 -1.34
C THR A 86 -0.92 1.50 -1.29
N SER A 87 -0.69 2.17 -2.42
CA SER A 87 0.06 3.43 -2.51
C SER A 87 1.43 3.37 -1.83
N THR A 88 1.71 4.18 -0.81
CA THR A 88 2.96 4.14 -0.03
C THR A 88 3.16 2.80 0.67
N GLY A 89 2.07 2.13 1.11
CA GLY A 89 2.12 0.75 1.60
C GLY A 89 2.63 -0.22 0.54
N GLY A 90 2.26 0.00 -0.74
CA GLY A 90 2.76 -0.76 -1.88
C GLY A 90 4.28 -0.58 -2.08
N SER A 91 4.79 0.65 -1.90
CA SER A 91 6.25 0.91 -1.94
C SER A 91 6.99 0.17 -0.81
N LEU A 92 6.41 0.17 0.41
CA LEU A 92 6.97 -0.55 1.56
C LEU A 92 6.96 -2.06 1.35
N ALA A 93 5.86 -2.62 0.83
CA ALA A 93 5.73 -4.04 0.51
C ALA A 93 6.72 -4.47 -0.58
N ALA A 94 6.87 -3.68 -1.65
CA ALA A 94 7.85 -3.94 -2.70
C ALA A 94 9.29 -3.85 -2.18
N TYR A 95 9.59 -2.85 -1.35
CA TYR A 95 10.89 -2.76 -0.66
C TYR A 95 11.13 -4.02 0.18
N ALA A 96 10.17 -4.44 1.00
CA ALA A 96 10.31 -5.63 1.83
C ALA A 96 10.53 -6.90 1.00
N ALA A 97 9.87 -7.02 -0.17
CA ALA A 97 10.07 -8.14 -1.09
C ALA A 97 11.50 -8.23 -1.63
N ALA A 98 12.17 -7.09 -1.82
CA ALA A 98 13.57 -7.02 -2.24
C ALA A 98 14.57 -7.28 -1.10
N GLN A 99 14.09 -7.47 0.15
CA GLN A 99 14.92 -7.76 1.33
C GLN A 99 14.69 -9.20 1.79
N PRO A 100 15.62 -10.15 1.56
CA PRO A 100 15.41 -11.57 1.91
C PRO A 100 15.05 -11.81 3.38
N ALA A 101 15.57 -10.98 4.30
CA ALA A 101 15.26 -11.09 5.72
C ALA A 101 13.79 -10.74 6.06
N LEU A 102 13.17 -9.84 5.29
CA LEU A 102 11.79 -9.40 5.48
C LEU A 102 10.80 -10.28 4.72
N SER A 103 11.18 -10.70 3.51
CA SER A 103 10.30 -11.41 2.58
C SER A 103 10.17 -12.92 2.81
N LYS A 104 10.86 -13.47 3.80
CA LYS A 104 10.71 -14.89 4.16
C LYS A 104 9.24 -15.24 4.38
N ASP A 105 8.79 -16.35 3.79
CA ASP A 105 7.41 -16.87 3.86
C ASP A 105 6.33 -15.95 3.23
N VAL A 106 6.71 -14.84 2.58
CA VAL A 106 5.81 -14.07 1.72
C VAL A 106 5.63 -14.84 0.42
N ALA A 107 4.41 -15.32 0.18
CA ALA A 107 4.08 -16.17 -0.97
C ALA A 107 3.58 -15.37 -2.18
N ALA A 108 2.99 -14.19 -1.96
CA ALA A 108 2.50 -13.33 -3.03
C ALA A 108 2.31 -11.87 -2.54
N LEU A 109 2.38 -10.93 -3.47
CA LEU A 109 2.09 -9.51 -3.26
C LEU A 109 0.94 -9.06 -4.16
N VAL A 110 0.06 -8.23 -3.62
CA VAL A 110 -0.94 -7.47 -4.38
C VAL A 110 -0.69 -6.00 -4.13
N LEU A 111 -0.30 -5.27 -5.15
CA LEU A 111 0.14 -3.89 -5.08
C LEU A 111 -0.88 -3.00 -5.81
N ILE A 112 -1.70 -2.28 -5.05
CA ILE A 112 -2.77 -1.42 -5.57
C ILE A 112 -2.24 0.01 -5.63
N SER A 113 -2.22 0.61 -6.82
CA SER A 113 -1.65 1.96 -7.03
C SER A 113 -0.33 2.19 -6.30
N PRO A 114 0.68 1.28 -6.41
CA PRO A 114 1.90 1.39 -5.61
C PRO A 114 2.67 2.67 -5.95
N ASN A 115 3.04 3.44 -4.92
CA ASN A 115 3.66 4.74 -5.08
C ASN A 115 5.17 4.64 -5.37
N PHE A 116 5.54 4.53 -6.64
CA PHE A 116 6.94 4.66 -7.07
C PHE A 116 7.28 6.06 -7.62
N GLY A 117 6.34 7.01 -7.52
CA GLY A 117 6.53 8.40 -7.90
C GLY A 117 5.23 9.18 -7.75
N VAL A 118 5.28 10.33 -7.09
CA VAL A 118 4.10 11.19 -6.93
C VAL A 118 3.96 12.15 -8.12
N GLN A 119 2.70 12.50 -8.48
CA GLN A 119 2.40 13.48 -9.52
C GLN A 119 2.82 14.89 -9.14
N ALA A 120 2.78 15.22 -7.85
CA ALA A 120 3.07 16.56 -7.37
C ALA A 120 4.46 17.05 -7.82
N SER A 121 4.48 18.17 -8.54
CA SER A 121 5.71 18.81 -8.98
C SER A 121 6.58 19.20 -7.78
N GLY A 122 7.89 18.95 -7.89
CA GLY A 122 8.84 19.30 -6.82
C GLY A 122 8.93 18.28 -5.67
N ALA A 123 8.17 17.17 -5.69
CA ALA A 123 8.27 16.14 -4.64
C ALA A 123 9.68 15.57 -4.45
N ALA A 124 10.49 15.55 -5.51
CA ALA A 124 11.90 15.16 -5.42
C ALA A 124 12.74 16.09 -4.52
N LEU A 125 12.36 17.34 -4.36
CA LEU A 125 13.04 18.29 -3.49
C LEU A 125 12.94 17.91 -2.01
N LEU A 126 11.90 17.17 -1.61
CA LEU A 126 11.69 16.72 -0.24
C LEU A 126 12.80 15.79 0.27
N THR A 127 13.52 15.11 -0.63
CA THR A 127 14.62 14.22 -0.26
C THR A 127 15.99 14.91 -0.33
N GLY A 128 16.03 16.19 -0.73
CA GLY A 128 17.25 16.99 -0.83
C GLY A 128 17.58 17.79 0.44
N PRO A 129 18.75 18.43 0.46
CA PRO A 129 19.09 19.40 1.49
C PRO A 129 18.02 20.48 1.58
N TRP A 130 17.60 20.86 2.81
CA TRP A 130 16.58 21.88 3.07
C TRP A 130 15.18 21.55 2.53
N GLY A 131 14.91 20.27 2.20
CA GLY A 131 13.65 19.84 1.59
C GLY A 131 12.43 20.28 2.37
N LEU A 132 12.43 20.15 3.71
CA LEU A 132 11.33 20.61 4.55
C LEU A 132 11.15 22.12 4.46
N GLN A 133 12.23 22.89 4.61
CA GLN A 133 12.17 24.35 4.60
C GLN A 133 11.66 24.88 3.26
N ILE A 134 12.11 24.28 2.16
CA ILE A 134 11.63 24.62 0.82
C ILE A 134 10.15 24.25 0.69
N ALA A 135 9.75 23.07 1.14
CA ALA A 135 8.34 22.66 1.09
C ALA A 135 7.45 23.58 1.93
N GLU A 136 7.83 23.87 3.18
CA GLU A 136 7.06 24.79 4.04
C GLU A 136 6.95 26.21 3.46
N LEU A 137 8.00 26.67 2.78
CA LEU A 137 7.98 27.97 2.11
C LEU A 137 7.00 27.98 0.90
N LEU A 138 6.96 26.89 0.12
CA LEU A 138 6.16 26.82 -1.10
C LEU A 138 4.69 26.44 -0.87
N ILE A 139 4.43 25.58 0.09
CA ILE A 139 3.10 24.96 0.28
C ILE A 139 2.57 25.08 1.72
N GLY A 140 3.26 25.83 2.59
CA GLY A 140 2.87 26.04 3.98
C GLY A 140 3.29 24.91 4.93
N LYS A 141 3.08 25.14 6.24
CA LYS A 141 3.44 24.17 7.31
C LYS A 141 2.44 23.06 7.49
N GLU A 142 1.22 23.23 7.01
CA GLU A 142 0.13 22.28 7.07
C GLU A 142 -0.33 21.92 5.66
N ARG A 143 -0.70 20.68 5.48
CA ARG A 143 -1.30 20.17 4.27
C ARG A 143 -2.59 19.44 4.59
N GLY A 144 -3.48 19.39 3.60
CA GLY A 144 -4.73 18.66 3.76
C GLY A 144 -5.51 18.59 2.47
N PHE A 145 -6.63 17.92 2.55
CA PHE A 145 -7.64 17.81 1.50
C PHE A 145 -9.02 17.76 2.13
N GLU A 146 -10.06 18.10 1.37
CA GLU A 146 -11.44 17.95 1.81
C GLU A 146 -11.87 16.49 1.56
N PRO A 147 -12.32 15.76 2.60
CA PRO A 147 -12.84 14.42 2.43
C PRO A 147 -14.08 14.40 1.53
N ALA A 148 -14.11 13.51 0.56
CA ALA A 148 -15.22 13.38 -0.37
C ALA A 148 -16.51 12.84 0.30
N ASN A 149 -16.37 12.12 1.41
CA ASN A 149 -17.48 11.56 2.17
C ASN A 149 -17.06 11.20 3.61
N ASP A 150 -18.04 10.74 4.40
CA ASP A 150 -17.84 10.40 5.81
C ASP A 150 -16.88 9.22 6.02
N LEU A 151 -16.82 8.24 5.11
CA LEU A 151 -15.88 7.12 5.20
C LEU A 151 -14.45 7.60 4.99
N GLN A 152 -14.22 8.46 4.00
CA GLN A 152 -12.90 9.05 3.82
C GLN A 152 -12.51 9.91 5.02
N LYS A 153 -13.43 10.71 5.56
CA LYS A 153 -13.21 11.49 6.78
C LYS A 153 -12.86 10.62 7.99
N GLN A 154 -13.47 9.44 8.09
CA GLN A 154 -13.23 8.50 9.19
C GLN A 154 -11.88 7.78 9.08
N PHE A 155 -11.45 7.42 7.86
CA PHE A 155 -10.34 6.51 7.64
C PHE A 155 -9.07 7.18 7.14
N TRP A 156 -9.07 8.50 6.87
CA TRP A 156 -7.88 9.27 6.51
C TRP A 156 -7.59 10.38 7.50
N THR A 157 -6.32 10.64 7.70
CA THR A 157 -5.84 11.87 8.31
C THR A 157 -5.79 12.93 7.21
N TYR A 158 -6.85 13.71 7.07
CA TYR A 158 -7.06 14.65 5.96
C TYR A 158 -6.44 16.05 6.18
N SER A 159 -5.79 16.27 7.33
CA SER A 159 -4.94 17.43 7.60
C SER A 159 -3.73 16.96 8.41
N TYR A 160 -2.54 17.39 8.04
CA TYR A 160 -1.29 16.97 8.69
C TYR A 160 -0.17 17.98 8.43
N PRO A 161 0.87 18.02 9.32
CA PRO A 161 2.05 18.86 9.11
C PRO A 161 2.79 18.50 7.82
N THR A 162 3.28 19.49 7.08
CA THR A 162 4.04 19.30 5.84
C THR A 162 5.23 18.35 6.04
N LYS A 163 5.87 18.36 7.24
CA LYS A 163 6.95 17.42 7.57
C LYS A 163 6.56 15.93 7.43
N ALA A 164 5.27 15.57 7.53
CA ALA A 164 4.77 14.22 7.33
C ALA A 164 5.03 13.67 5.91
N THR A 165 5.21 14.55 4.93
CA THR A 165 5.52 14.13 3.55
C THR A 165 6.97 13.66 3.37
N LEU A 166 7.87 13.98 4.30
CA LEU A 166 9.29 13.59 4.21
C LEU A 166 9.48 12.06 4.27
N PRO A 167 8.93 11.33 5.26
CA PRO A 167 9.06 9.87 5.28
C PRO A 167 8.38 9.22 4.08
N MET A 168 7.30 9.78 3.53
CA MET A 168 6.66 9.28 2.31
C MET A 168 7.60 9.43 1.11
N ALA A 169 8.19 10.62 0.90
CA ALA A 169 9.15 10.85 -0.17
C ALA A 169 10.41 9.96 -0.03
N ALA A 170 10.90 9.78 1.20
CA ALA A 170 12.01 8.87 1.49
C ALA A 170 11.67 7.41 1.19
N THR A 171 10.43 6.97 1.49
CA THR A 171 9.93 5.63 1.15
C THR A 171 9.94 5.41 -0.36
N VAL A 172 9.41 6.34 -1.13
CA VAL A 172 9.41 6.29 -2.61
C VAL A 172 10.84 6.23 -3.14
N ALA A 173 11.74 7.10 -2.65
CA ALA A 173 13.13 7.12 -3.07
C ALA A 173 13.87 5.81 -2.73
N LEU A 174 13.58 5.21 -1.58
CA LEU A 174 14.15 3.93 -1.16
C LEU A 174 13.64 2.78 -2.04
N ALA A 175 12.33 2.71 -2.28
CA ALA A 175 11.72 1.68 -3.11
C ALA A 175 12.24 1.73 -4.56
N ARG A 176 12.39 2.90 -5.14
CA ARG A 176 12.92 3.06 -6.52
C ARG A 176 14.37 2.60 -6.70
N ARG A 177 15.15 2.49 -5.63
CA ARG A 177 16.56 2.07 -5.70
C ARG A 177 16.75 0.55 -5.64
N GLN A 178 15.68 -0.21 -5.47
CA GLN A 178 15.78 -1.66 -5.35
C GLN A 178 15.97 -2.33 -6.72
N SER A 179 16.64 -3.48 -6.71
CA SER A 179 16.79 -4.37 -7.88
C SER A 179 15.66 -5.37 -7.92
N TYR A 180 14.54 -4.99 -8.54
CA TYR A 180 13.34 -5.83 -8.60
C TYR A 180 13.49 -7.05 -9.52
N ASP A 181 14.43 -7.04 -10.43
CA ASP A 181 14.82 -8.18 -11.29
C ASP A 181 15.26 -9.42 -10.49
N LYS A 182 15.65 -9.23 -9.24
CA LYS A 182 16.06 -10.31 -8.31
C LYS A 182 14.94 -10.81 -7.41
N VAL A 183 13.81 -10.14 -7.38
CA VAL A 183 12.66 -10.56 -6.58
C VAL A 183 11.96 -11.70 -7.28
N THR A 184 11.79 -12.82 -6.59
CA THR A 184 11.15 -14.02 -7.14
C THR A 184 9.70 -14.22 -6.66
N ILE A 185 9.25 -13.39 -5.72
CA ILE A 185 7.88 -13.48 -5.17
C ILE A 185 6.88 -13.05 -6.24
N PRO A 186 5.82 -13.82 -6.49
CA PRO A 186 4.75 -13.42 -7.41
C PRO A 186 4.10 -12.09 -7.00
N ALA A 187 3.80 -11.21 -7.98
CA ALA A 187 3.19 -9.91 -7.73
C ALA A 187 2.05 -9.60 -8.71
N LEU A 188 0.91 -9.15 -8.18
CA LEU A 188 -0.17 -8.54 -8.94
C LEU A 188 -0.11 -7.03 -8.75
N PHE A 189 0.13 -6.30 -9.82
CA PHE A 189 0.06 -4.83 -9.85
C PHE A 189 -1.32 -4.42 -10.37
N ILE A 190 -2.02 -3.59 -9.62
CA ILE A 190 -3.31 -3.01 -9.99
C ILE A 190 -3.12 -1.50 -10.10
N VAL A 191 -3.28 -0.94 -11.29
CA VAL A 191 -2.98 0.46 -11.58
C VAL A 191 -4.08 1.11 -12.41
N SER A 192 -4.19 2.43 -12.37
CA SER A 192 -5.00 3.22 -13.29
C SER A 192 -4.13 4.21 -14.04
N ASP A 193 -4.32 4.30 -15.34
CA ASP A 193 -3.63 5.30 -16.15
C ASP A 193 -4.10 6.73 -15.87
N GLY A 194 -5.31 6.86 -15.30
CA GLY A 194 -5.89 8.11 -14.85
C GLY A 194 -5.45 8.57 -13.46
N ASP A 195 -4.56 7.85 -12.77
CA ASP A 195 -4.13 8.19 -11.41
C ASP A 195 -3.50 9.59 -11.33
N GLN A 196 -4.13 10.46 -10.52
CA GLN A 196 -3.71 11.85 -10.35
C GLN A 196 -2.85 12.08 -9.10
N VAL A 197 -2.61 11.04 -8.31
CA VAL A 197 -1.82 11.11 -7.07
C VAL A 197 -0.41 10.58 -7.30
N ILE A 198 -0.29 9.39 -7.90
CA ILE A 198 1.00 8.78 -8.23
C ILE A 198 1.20 8.74 -9.76
N LYS A 199 2.44 8.54 -10.18
CA LYS A 199 2.79 8.34 -11.60
C LYS A 199 2.61 6.88 -11.96
N PRO A 200 1.57 6.49 -12.71
CA PRO A 200 1.33 5.09 -13.06
C PRO A 200 2.47 4.49 -13.88
N ASP A 201 3.15 5.27 -14.72
CA ASP A 201 4.27 4.79 -15.52
C ASP A 201 5.45 4.31 -14.66
N GLU A 202 5.69 4.91 -13.50
CA GLU A 202 6.71 4.44 -12.57
C GLU A 202 6.34 3.08 -11.96
N ALA A 203 5.05 2.87 -11.65
CA ALA A 203 4.55 1.59 -11.16
C ALA A 203 4.63 0.50 -12.25
N LYS A 204 4.28 0.83 -13.49
CA LYS A 204 4.40 -0.05 -14.65
C LYS A 204 5.87 -0.41 -14.95
N ALA A 205 6.78 0.56 -14.82
CA ALA A 205 8.22 0.31 -14.99
C ALA A 205 8.76 -0.67 -13.96
N VAL A 206 8.32 -0.57 -12.70
CA VAL A 206 8.67 -1.53 -11.66
C VAL A 206 8.06 -2.91 -11.95
N ALA A 207 6.80 -2.97 -12.39
CA ALA A 207 6.17 -4.22 -12.80
C ALA A 207 6.94 -4.89 -13.93
N ALA A 208 7.32 -4.15 -14.96
CA ALA A 208 8.10 -4.66 -16.10
C ALA A 208 9.51 -5.15 -15.71
N ALA A 209 10.08 -4.59 -14.63
CA ALA A 209 11.39 -5.00 -14.09
C ALA A 209 11.28 -6.13 -13.05
N TRP A 210 10.08 -6.59 -12.70
CA TRP A 210 9.88 -7.59 -11.66
C TRP A 210 10.34 -8.97 -12.10
N GLY A 211 11.27 -9.59 -11.35
CA GLY A 211 11.89 -10.86 -11.72
C GLY A 211 11.02 -12.09 -11.50
N GLY A 212 10.07 -12.05 -10.57
CA GLY A 212 9.12 -13.13 -10.31
C GLY A 212 7.93 -13.15 -11.26
N PRO A 213 7.07 -14.19 -11.20
CA PRO A 213 5.79 -14.18 -11.90
C PRO A 213 5.00 -12.91 -11.54
N HIS A 214 4.53 -12.19 -12.54
CA HIS A 214 3.75 -10.97 -12.27
C HIS A 214 2.66 -10.74 -13.31
N GLU A 215 1.63 -10.02 -12.89
CA GLU A 215 0.52 -9.57 -13.72
C GLU A 215 0.29 -8.08 -13.48
N LEU A 216 -0.02 -7.34 -14.52
CA LEU A 216 -0.43 -5.94 -14.49
C LEU A 216 -1.91 -5.85 -14.88
N LEU A 217 -2.74 -5.41 -13.95
CA LEU A 217 -4.17 -5.16 -14.15
C LEU A 217 -4.40 -3.65 -14.24
N ALA A 218 -4.84 -3.19 -15.39
CA ALA A 218 -5.31 -1.81 -15.56
C ALA A 218 -6.76 -1.68 -15.09
N VAL A 219 -7.07 -0.60 -14.36
CA VAL A 219 -8.42 -0.26 -13.91
C VAL A 219 -8.78 1.10 -14.49
N ASP A 220 -9.78 1.12 -15.34
CA ASP A 220 -10.35 2.35 -15.88
C ASP A 220 -11.56 2.78 -15.04
N GLU A 221 -11.69 4.09 -14.79
CA GLU A 221 -12.85 4.69 -14.09
C GLU A 221 -13.24 3.99 -12.77
N PRO A 222 -12.32 3.89 -11.77
CA PRO A 222 -12.57 3.14 -10.54
C PRO A 222 -13.72 3.71 -9.68
N GLY A 223 -14.03 5.00 -9.83
CA GLY A 223 -15.03 5.71 -9.04
C GLY A 223 -14.43 6.83 -8.20
N ASP A 224 -13.21 6.65 -7.69
CA ASP A 224 -12.44 7.73 -7.06
C ASP A 224 -12.12 8.82 -8.11
N PRO A 225 -12.49 10.09 -7.87
CA PRO A 225 -12.19 11.19 -8.79
C PRO A 225 -10.72 11.36 -9.14
N SER A 226 -9.83 10.98 -8.23
CA SER A 226 -8.37 10.99 -8.47
C SER A 226 -7.86 9.73 -9.16
N SER A 227 -8.70 8.72 -9.38
CA SER A 227 -8.34 7.39 -9.91
C SER A 227 -7.18 6.71 -9.18
N HIS A 228 -7.03 7.00 -7.88
CA HIS A 228 -5.95 6.48 -7.05
C HIS A 228 -6.39 5.34 -6.13
N VAL A 229 -7.54 5.49 -5.45
CA VAL A 229 -8.13 4.43 -4.62
C VAL A 229 -9.00 3.55 -5.51
N LEU A 230 -8.41 2.48 -6.05
CA LEU A 230 -9.00 1.69 -7.14
C LEU A 230 -10.11 0.73 -6.71
N ALA A 231 -10.32 0.53 -5.41
CA ALA A 231 -11.37 -0.33 -4.87
C ALA A 231 -11.68 0.06 -3.42
N GLY A 232 -12.77 -0.46 -2.87
CA GLY A 232 -13.17 -0.21 -1.49
C GLY A 232 -14.36 0.75 -1.38
N ASP A 233 -15.14 0.56 -0.33
CA ASP A 233 -16.44 1.24 -0.16
C ASP A 233 -16.32 2.75 0.04
N ALA A 234 -15.12 3.23 0.44
CA ALA A 234 -14.92 4.65 0.70
C ALA A 234 -14.94 5.49 -0.59
N LEU A 235 -14.27 5.08 -1.65
CA LEU A 235 -14.09 5.91 -2.86
C LEU A 235 -14.43 5.18 -4.16
N SER A 236 -14.32 3.85 -4.19
CA SER A 236 -14.54 3.05 -5.40
C SER A 236 -15.40 1.81 -5.13
N PRO A 237 -16.64 1.96 -4.58
CA PRO A 237 -17.45 0.84 -4.12
C PRO A 237 -17.82 -0.14 -5.23
N LYS A 238 -17.98 0.32 -6.47
CA LYS A 238 -18.31 -0.55 -7.61
C LYS A 238 -17.17 -1.51 -7.97
N MET A 239 -15.94 -1.17 -7.61
CA MET A 239 -14.76 -1.98 -7.88
C MET A 239 -14.39 -2.94 -6.74
N THR A 240 -15.11 -2.89 -5.62
CA THR A 240 -14.85 -3.75 -4.44
C THR A 240 -14.94 -5.23 -4.79
N GLU A 241 -16.05 -5.67 -5.37
CA GLU A 241 -16.25 -7.09 -5.76
C GLU A 241 -15.35 -7.52 -6.92
N PRO A 242 -15.27 -6.78 -8.04
CA PRO A 242 -14.40 -7.16 -9.14
C PRO A 242 -12.94 -7.31 -8.71
N THR A 243 -12.43 -6.37 -7.91
CA THR A 243 -11.04 -6.41 -7.43
C THR A 243 -10.81 -7.57 -6.47
N ALA A 244 -11.70 -7.80 -5.52
CA ALA A 244 -11.58 -8.94 -4.60
C ALA A 244 -11.60 -10.27 -5.34
N THR A 245 -12.50 -10.44 -6.31
CA THR A 245 -12.60 -11.63 -7.15
C THR A 245 -11.31 -11.85 -7.95
N LYS A 246 -10.81 -10.82 -8.64
CA LYS A 246 -9.57 -10.91 -9.43
C LYS A 246 -8.36 -11.27 -8.57
N ILE A 247 -8.24 -10.70 -7.37
CA ILE A 247 -7.18 -11.04 -6.43
C ILE A 247 -7.26 -12.52 -6.05
N VAL A 248 -8.45 -13.03 -5.70
CA VAL A 248 -8.65 -14.44 -5.33
C VAL A 248 -8.31 -15.36 -6.48
N GLU A 249 -8.78 -15.08 -7.70
CA GLU A 249 -8.49 -15.87 -8.90
C GLU A 249 -6.99 -15.93 -9.17
N TRP A 250 -6.31 -14.78 -9.09
CA TRP A 250 -4.88 -14.70 -9.29
C TRP A 250 -4.12 -15.50 -8.22
N ILE A 251 -4.47 -15.38 -6.93
CA ILE A 251 -3.84 -16.15 -5.85
C ILE A 251 -4.02 -17.64 -6.08
N LYS A 252 -5.22 -18.09 -6.49
CA LYS A 252 -5.51 -19.49 -6.81
C LYS A 252 -4.71 -20.00 -8.03
N SER A 253 -4.50 -19.16 -9.04
CA SER A 253 -3.69 -19.51 -10.22
C SER A 253 -2.22 -19.80 -9.88
N LEU A 254 -1.72 -19.26 -8.76
CA LEU A 254 -0.39 -19.54 -8.21
C LEU A 254 -0.32 -20.88 -7.44
N GLY A 255 -1.43 -21.62 -7.34
CA GLY A 255 -1.52 -22.82 -6.52
C GLY A 255 -1.59 -22.55 -5.01
N LEU A 256 -1.88 -21.30 -4.63
CA LEU A 256 -2.07 -20.88 -3.25
C LEU A 256 -3.55 -21.04 -2.88
N THR A 257 -3.89 -22.19 -2.35
CA THR A 257 -5.24 -22.54 -1.88
C THR A 257 -5.21 -22.94 -0.42
N PRO A 258 -6.34 -22.83 0.30
CA PRO A 258 -6.48 -23.31 1.69
C PRO A 258 -6.12 -24.77 1.85
#